data_33c3f4f9bcc7b74364fb6c0847a520bb
#
_entry.id   33c3f4f9bcc7b74364fb6c0847a520bb
#
_cell.length_a   1.000
_cell.length_b   1.000
_cell.length_c   1.000
_cell.angle_alpha   90.00
_cell.angle_beta   90.00
_cell.angle_gamma   90.00
#
_symmetry.space_group_name_H-M   'P 1'
#
loop_
_entity.id
_entity.type
_entity.pdbx_description
1 polymer ?
#
loop_
_entity_poly.entity_id
_entity_poly.type
_entity_poly.pdbx_seq_one_letter_code
_entity_poly.pdbx_strand_id
1 'polypeptide(L)'
;DVTNEVTYLVLDIIEELGISDFPITVRLSKNSDERLMRRVAEVTRYGGGILAVYNEDLILQSMEDIGYDPMEARKFANDGCWEVQIPGQTYFIYQPLDGYSMLMQDVLGLPDNPRTFATFEDLWNAYETRMRDYIAENFENLKRSRNRHYEAGDWKWKQAGPPCEVVSLFIEDCAKNGRQYYRGGPRYTVFSPHIGGAPDAGNSLHAIDTLVFREKLISFEELLTALRNNWEGYEELRQYAMNKIPYYGNDNDEADSYVVRVLDTFADIVLSHNGECPVKYIPGVSTFGRQIDWMYSRMPSPMGTKRGAILSGNDSPTPGTDTEGATAVIKSYCKANLRKQASGAALDIKLHPTAVAGDNGIAALVAMQKTFVQLGGFFMQTDVIDAEVLKAAREHPEEYKTLSVRVSGWNARFITLKKEWQDMIIERTSGGTV
;
A
#
# COMPACT_ATOMS: atom_id res chain seq x y z
N ASP A 1 -19.91 17.79 -2.36
CA ASP A 1 -19.05 17.83 -3.53
C ASP A 1 -18.84 19.29 -3.96
N VAL A 2 -17.58 19.69 -4.11
CA VAL A 2 -17.19 21.07 -4.46
C VAL A 2 -16.60 21.13 -5.87
N THR A 3 -17.02 20.23 -6.77
CA THR A 3 -16.61 20.23 -8.16
C THR A 3 -17.05 21.55 -8.83
N ASN A 4 -16.10 22.26 -9.42
CA ASN A 4 -16.33 23.53 -10.07
C ASN A 4 -15.45 23.70 -11.32
N GLU A 5 -15.53 24.86 -11.99
CA GLU A 5 -14.76 25.17 -13.19
C GLU A 5 -13.24 24.96 -13.00
N VAL A 6 -12.70 25.28 -11.81
CA VAL A 6 -11.26 25.12 -11.54
C VAL A 6 -10.86 23.64 -11.54
N THR A 7 -11.73 22.74 -11.09
CA THR A 7 -11.51 21.29 -11.15
C THR A 7 -11.25 20.84 -12.60
N TYR A 8 -12.10 21.27 -13.52
CA TYR A 8 -11.95 20.91 -14.94
C TYR A 8 -10.74 21.57 -15.58
N LEU A 9 -10.47 22.83 -15.23
CA LEU A 9 -9.28 23.55 -15.72
C LEU A 9 -7.98 22.82 -15.30
N VAL A 10 -7.91 22.34 -14.07
CA VAL A 10 -6.74 21.55 -13.60
C VAL A 10 -6.59 20.26 -14.38
N LEU A 11 -7.70 19.54 -14.63
CA LEU A 11 -7.67 18.30 -15.43
C LEU A 11 -7.26 18.58 -16.90
N ASP A 12 -7.71 19.71 -17.49
CA ASP A 12 -7.33 20.12 -18.83
C ASP A 12 -5.83 20.46 -18.92
N ILE A 13 -5.29 21.16 -17.92
CA ILE A 13 -3.86 21.48 -17.84
C ILE A 13 -3.00 20.21 -17.72
N ILE A 14 -3.44 19.23 -16.93
CA ILE A 14 -2.73 17.95 -16.80
C ILE A 14 -2.66 17.24 -18.15
N GLU A 15 -3.77 17.18 -18.86
CA GLU A 15 -3.84 16.55 -20.19
C GLU A 15 -2.96 17.28 -21.20
N GLU A 16 -3.02 18.62 -21.23
CA GLU A 16 -2.26 19.43 -22.19
C GLU A 16 -0.75 19.37 -21.95
N LEU A 17 -0.33 19.44 -20.69
CA LEU A 17 1.09 19.49 -20.37
C LEU A 17 1.75 18.11 -20.29
N GLY A 18 1.00 17.04 -20.00
CA GLY A 18 1.54 15.69 -19.84
C GLY A 18 2.61 15.60 -18.76
N ILE A 19 2.58 16.49 -17.76
CA ILE A 19 3.57 16.54 -16.68
C ILE A 19 3.12 15.60 -15.57
N SER A 20 3.97 14.66 -15.18
CA SER A 20 3.69 13.66 -14.16
C SER A 20 4.34 13.93 -12.79
N ASP A 21 5.08 15.04 -12.66
CA ASP A 21 5.86 15.33 -11.44
C ASP A 21 5.04 15.82 -10.25
N PHE A 22 3.77 16.12 -10.44
CA PHE A 22 2.84 16.41 -9.36
C PHE A 22 1.68 15.43 -9.45
N PRO A 23 1.68 14.32 -8.68
CA PRO A 23 0.51 13.46 -8.61
C PRO A 23 -0.67 14.29 -8.10
N ILE A 24 -1.78 14.20 -8.82
CA ILE A 24 -3.02 14.89 -8.45
C ILE A 24 -4.01 13.87 -7.92
N THR A 25 -4.59 14.15 -6.79
CA THR A 25 -5.63 13.31 -6.21
C THR A 25 -7.01 13.90 -6.47
N VAL A 26 -7.93 13.04 -6.86
CA VAL A 26 -9.33 13.36 -7.04
C VAL A 26 -10.13 12.66 -5.95
N ARG A 27 -10.91 13.43 -5.21
CA ARG A 27 -11.82 12.88 -4.19
C ARG A 27 -13.14 12.57 -4.86
N LEU A 28 -13.48 11.29 -4.93
CA LEU A 28 -14.76 10.81 -5.45
C LEU A 28 -15.63 10.27 -4.32
N SER A 29 -16.92 10.48 -4.43
CA SER A 29 -17.95 9.99 -3.53
C SER A 29 -19.07 9.30 -4.32
N LYS A 30 -19.97 8.63 -3.64
CA LYS A 30 -21.19 8.10 -4.26
C LYS A 30 -22.07 9.15 -4.94
N ASN A 31 -21.87 10.43 -4.61
CA ASN A 31 -22.61 11.55 -5.15
C ASN A 31 -21.83 12.35 -6.21
N SER A 32 -20.64 11.91 -6.57
CA SER A 32 -19.82 12.58 -7.59
C SER A 32 -20.50 12.55 -8.96
N ASP A 33 -20.46 13.70 -9.66
CA ASP A 33 -21.06 13.84 -10.97
C ASP A 33 -20.37 12.91 -12.00
N GLU A 34 -21.17 12.28 -12.84
CA GLU A 34 -20.68 11.43 -13.93
C GLU A 34 -19.78 12.19 -14.90
N ARG A 35 -20.01 13.47 -15.12
CA ARG A 35 -19.14 14.35 -15.94
C ARG A 35 -17.73 14.41 -15.32
N LEU A 36 -17.61 14.53 -14.00
CA LEU A 36 -16.31 14.51 -13.33
C LEU A 36 -15.61 13.15 -13.50
N MET A 37 -16.31 12.07 -13.22
CA MET A 37 -15.76 10.71 -13.37
C MET A 37 -15.31 10.44 -14.79
N ARG A 38 -16.10 10.88 -15.80
CA ARG A 38 -15.71 10.77 -17.21
C ARG A 38 -14.45 11.58 -17.51
N ARG A 39 -14.35 12.84 -17.02
CA ARG A 39 -13.17 13.67 -17.26
C ARG A 39 -11.92 13.10 -16.61
N VAL A 40 -12.04 12.57 -15.38
CA VAL A 40 -10.96 11.84 -14.72
C VAL A 40 -10.52 10.61 -15.52
N ALA A 41 -11.47 9.83 -16.05
CA ALA A 41 -11.18 8.69 -16.92
C ALA A 41 -10.46 9.09 -18.22
N GLU A 42 -10.89 10.18 -18.85
CA GLU A 42 -10.27 10.74 -20.05
C GLU A 42 -8.81 11.12 -19.83
N VAL A 43 -8.50 11.74 -18.70
CA VAL A 43 -7.12 12.12 -18.37
C VAL A 43 -6.31 10.90 -17.94
N THR A 44 -6.88 9.98 -17.17
CA THR A 44 -6.19 8.75 -16.68
C THR A 44 -5.65 7.91 -17.85
N ARG A 45 -6.38 7.80 -18.95
CA ARG A 45 -5.96 6.97 -20.09
C ARG A 45 -4.67 7.40 -20.79
N TYR A 46 -4.22 8.64 -20.58
CA TYR A 46 -2.95 9.12 -21.12
C TYR A 46 -1.73 8.55 -20.37
N GLY A 47 -1.95 7.85 -19.27
CA GLY A 47 -0.88 7.19 -18.51
C GLY A 47 -0.07 8.14 -17.63
N GLY A 48 1.12 7.67 -17.28
CA GLY A 48 2.04 8.42 -16.41
C GLY A 48 1.65 8.43 -14.93
N GLY A 49 0.56 7.76 -14.56
CA GLY A 49 0.12 7.63 -13.18
C GLY A 49 -0.11 8.96 -12.45
N ILE A 50 -0.62 9.99 -13.14
CA ILE A 50 -0.75 11.35 -12.61
C ILE A 50 -1.93 11.45 -11.66
N LEU A 51 -3.08 10.88 -12.07
CA LEU A 51 -4.32 10.95 -11.30
C LEU A 51 -4.45 9.75 -10.35
N ALA A 52 -4.82 10.05 -9.11
CA ALA A 52 -5.20 9.07 -8.12
C ALA A 52 -6.58 9.38 -7.57
N VAL A 53 -7.33 8.34 -7.20
CA VAL A 53 -8.71 8.46 -6.71
C VAL A 53 -8.73 8.13 -5.22
N TYR A 54 -9.27 9.05 -4.42
CA TYR A 54 -9.69 8.82 -3.04
C TYR A 54 -11.20 8.62 -2.95
N ASN A 55 -11.63 7.67 -2.15
CA ASN A 55 -13.02 7.53 -1.78
C ASN A 55 -13.32 8.46 -0.58
N GLU A 56 -13.91 9.61 -0.87
CA GLU A 56 -14.21 10.62 0.15
C GLU A 56 -15.13 10.09 1.25
N ASP A 57 -16.16 9.34 0.88
CA ASP A 57 -17.13 8.83 1.85
C ASP A 57 -16.48 7.92 2.90
N LEU A 58 -15.62 7.00 2.46
CA LEU A 58 -14.90 6.09 3.35
C LEU A 58 -13.88 6.83 4.23
N ILE A 59 -13.11 7.72 3.62
CA ILE A 59 -12.02 8.42 4.32
C ILE A 59 -12.56 9.32 5.41
N LEU A 60 -13.65 10.06 5.16
CA LEU A 60 -14.27 10.88 6.19
C LEU A 60 -14.73 10.04 7.39
N GLN A 61 -15.39 8.91 7.13
CA GLN A 61 -15.81 7.98 8.19
C GLN A 61 -14.59 7.41 8.95
N SER A 62 -13.54 7.02 8.23
CA SER A 62 -12.30 6.51 8.81
C SER A 62 -11.64 7.54 9.73
N MET A 63 -11.56 8.80 9.31
CA MET A 63 -10.99 9.88 10.13
C MET A 63 -11.84 10.18 11.37
N GLU A 64 -13.17 10.20 11.23
CA GLU A 64 -14.07 10.41 12.35
C GLU A 64 -13.94 9.28 13.40
N ASP A 65 -13.83 8.02 12.97
CA ASP A 65 -13.66 6.87 13.88
C ASP A 65 -12.39 6.97 14.74
N ILE A 66 -11.33 7.55 14.22
CA ILE A 66 -10.08 7.75 14.97
C ILE A 66 -10.02 9.09 15.69
N GLY A 67 -11.15 9.79 15.77
CA GLY A 67 -11.32 10.98 16.60
C GLY A 67 -10.83 12.29 15.98
N TYR A 68 -10.91 12.44 14.65
CA TYR A 68 -10.85 13.76 14.05
C TYR A 68 -12.21 14.46 14.17
N ASP A 69 -12.17 15.79 14.33
CA ASP A 69 -13.40 16.59 14.21
C ASP A 69 -13.97 16.48 12.79
N PRO A 70 -15.29 16.27 12.61
CA PRO A 70 -15.88 16.08 11.28
C PRO A 70 -15.66 17.26 10.32
N MET A 71 -15.59 18.50 10.82
CA MET A 71 -15.33 19.67 9.99
C MET A 71 -13.86 19.76 9.60
N GLU A 72 -12.96 19.33 10.47
CA GLU A 72 -11.52 19.24 10.17
C GLU A 72 -11.23 18.07 9.20
N ALA A 73 -11.86 16.91 9.39
CA ALA A 73 -11.72 15.76 8.50
C ALA A 73 -12.03 16.12 7.03
N ARG A 74 -13.02 16.99 6.78
CA ARG A 74 -13.36 17.47 5.43
C ARG A 74 -12.22 18.21 4.72
N LYS A 75 -11.23 18.69 5.44
CA LYS A 75 -10.05 19.37 4.90
C LYS A 75 -8.94 18.42 4.48
N PHE A 76 -9.16 17.11 4.57
CA PHE A 76 -8.11 16.14 4.26
C PHE A 76 -7.58 16.32 2.83
N ALA A 77 -6.29 16.07 2.69
CA ALA A 77 -5.61 15.89 1.42
C ALA A 77 -4.60 14.76 1.53
N ASN A 78 -4.04 14.36 0.41
CA ASN A 78 -2.92 13.44 0.45
C ASN A 78 -1.67 14.12 1.04
N ASP A 79 -0.88 13.33 1.75
CA ASP A 79 0.47 13.67 2.19
C ASP A 79 1.45 12.72 1.50
N GLY A 80 2.37 13.28 0.71
CA GLY A 80 3.30 12.47 -0.04
C GLY A 80 2.62 11.60 -1.11
N CYS A 81 2.45 10.32 -0.83
CA CYS A 81 2.06 9.33 -1.81
C CYS A 81 0.56 9.03 -1.82
N TRP A 82 0.01 8.65 -0.67
CA TRP A 82 -1.39 8.23 -0.47
C TRP A 82 -1.88 8.40 0.97
N GLU A 83 -1.02 8.85 1.88
CA GLU A 83 -1.40 9.10 3.25
C GLU A 83 -2.42 10.24 3.33
N VAL A 84 -3.38 10.08 4.25
CA VAL A 84 -4.42 11.08 4.46
C VAL A 84 -4.06 11.95 5.65
N GLN A 85 -3.97 13.27 5.40
CA GLN A 85 -3.60 14.25 6.41
C GLN A 85 -4.49 15.49 6.32
N ILE A 86 -4.46 16.33 7.37
CA ILE A 86 -5.03 17.66 7.34
C ILE A 86 -3.90 18.66 7.10
N PRO A 87 -3.81 19.25 5.88
CA PRO A 87 -2.73 20.15 5.51
C PRO A 87 -2.62 21.34 6.48
N GLY A 88 -1.40 21.73 6.82
CA GLY A 88 -1.12 22.86 7.70
C GLY A 88 -1.43 22.58 9.18
N GLN A 89 -1.90 21.41 9.55
CA GLN A 89 -2.28 21.08 10.94
C GLN A 89 -1.62 19.81 11.47
N THR A 90 -0.96 19.02 10.61
CA THR A 90 -0.46 17.69 10.95
C THR A 90 1.07 17.62 10.93
N TYR A 91 1.63 16.95 11.95
CA TYR A 91 2.95 16.36 11.90
C TYR A 91 2.80 14.85 11.72
N PHE A 92 3.31 14.32 10.62
CA PHE A 92 3.19 12.90 10.26
C PHE A 92 4.52 12.16 10.40
N ILE A 93 4.46 10.96 10.94
CA ILE A 93 5.60 10.07 11.12
C ILE A 93 5.23 8.70 10.54
N TYR A 94 5.90 8.34 9.48
CA TYR A 94 5.76 7.04 8.83
C TYR A 94 6.71 6.01 9.45
N GLN A 95 6.21 4.79 9.68
CA GLN A 95 7.00 3.67 10.14
C GLN A 95 6.69 2.40 9.35
N PRO A 96 7.58 1.97 8.44
CA PRO A 96 7.37 0.76 7.65
C PRO A 96 7.65 -0.49 8.46
N LEU A 97 6.88 -1.56 8.15
CA LEU A 97 7.20 -2.91 8.57
C LEU A 97 6.97 -3.88 7.39
N ASP A 98 7.83 -4.88 7.25
CA ASP A 98 7.70 -5.94 6.24
C ASP A 98 6.97 -7.15 6.84
N GLY A 99 5.65 -7.23 6.57
CA GLY A 99 4.80 -8.33 7.06
C GLY A 99 5.22 -9.70 6.52
N TYR A 100 5.74 -9.72 5.28
CA TYR A 100 6.25 -10.96 4.70
C TYR A 100 7.53 -11.45 5.39
N SER A 101 8.52 -10.57 5.57
CA SER A 101 9.75 -10.95 6.28
C SER A 101 9.48 -11.33 7.73
N MET A 102 8.52 -10.68 8.39
CA MET A 102 8.08 -11.07 9.73
C MET A 102 7.57 -12.52 9.76
N LEU A 103 6.74 -12.94 8.77
CA LEU A 103 6.30 -14.33 8.66
C LEU A 103 7.48 -15.26 8.42
N MET A 104 8.29 -14.99 7.41
CA MET A 104 9.31 -15.92 6.94
C MET A 104 10.52 -16.02 7.87
N GLN A 105 10.98 -14.90 8.40
CA GLN A 105 12.20 -14.83 9.21
C GLN A 105 11.90 -14.92 10.70
N ASP A 106 10.98 -14.10 11.21
CA ASP A 106 10.75 -14.05 12.66
C ASP A 106 9.90 -15.22 13.13
N VAL A 107 8.88 -15.64 12.37
CA VAL A 107 7.97 -16.73 12.76
C VAL A 107 8.46 -18.08 12.31
N LEU A 108 8.72 -18.26 11.01
CA LEU A 108 9.22 -19.53 10.47
C LEU A 108 10.71 -19.75 10.75
N GLY A 109 11.44 -18.73 11.17
CA GLY A 109 12.85 -18.82 11.55
C GLY A 109 13.82 -19.02 10.39
N LEU A 110 13.40 -18.71 9.16
CA LEU A 110 14.23 -18.91 7.97
C LEU A 110 15.27 -17.79 7.81
N PRO A 111 16.48 -18.11 7.34
CA PRO A 111 16.95 -19.46 6.97
C PRO A 111 17.57 -20.26 8.11
N ASP A 112 17.84 -19.64 9.29
CA ASP A 112 18.85 -20.15 10.24
C ASP A 112 18.28 -21.07 11.31
N ASN A 113 17.04 -20.83 11.74
CA ASN A 113 16.39 -21.57 12.82
C ASN A 113 14.93 -21.95 12.47
N PRO A 114 14.72 -22.84 11.47
CA PRO A 114 13.40 -23.18 10.97
C PRO A 114 12.52 -23.78 12.07
N ARG A 115 11.25 -23.34 12.10
CA ARG A 115 10.24 -23.78 13.06
C ARG A 115 9.03 -24.32 12.32
N THR A 116 8.53 -25.46 12.80
CA THR A 116 7.30 -26.09 12.32
C THR A 116 6.16 -25.86 13.30
N PHE A 117 4.94 -25.98 12.80
CA PHE A 117 3.72 -25.82 13.58
C PHE A 117 2.83 -27.04 13.38
N ALA A 118 2.08 -27.43 14.40
CA ALA A 118 1.24 -28.61 14.35
C ALA A 118 -0.04 -28.38 13.53
N THR A 119 -0.58 -27.15 13.58
CA THR A 119 -1.77 -26.74 12.85
C THR A 119 -1.56 -25.37 12.19
N PHE A 120 -2.40 -25.05 11.24
CA PHE A 120 -2.41 -23.72 10.63
C PHE A 120 -2.70 -22.61 11.66
N GLU A 121 -3.61 -22.87 12.60
CA GLU A 121 -3.93 -21.89 13.63
C GLU A 121 -2.76 -21.65 14.62
N ASP A 122 -1.92 -22.65 14.88
CA ASP A 122 -0.69 -22.45 15.66
C ASP A 122 0.29 -21.51 14.93
N LEU A 123 0.44 -21.69 13.61
CA LEU A 123 1.24 -20.80 12.76
C LEU A 123 0.66 -19.38 12.76
N TRP A 124 -0.65 -19.27 12.56
CA TRP A 124 -1.32 -17.97 12.55
C TRP A 124 -1.14 -17.25 13.90
N ASN A 125 -1.39 -17.93 15.01
CA ASN A 125 -1.26 -17.35 16.36
C ASN A 125 0.18 -16.88 16.62
N ALA A 126 1.18 -17.60 16.14
CA ALA A 126 2.57 -17.17 16.25
C ALA A 126 2.85 -15.91 15.43
N TYR A 127 2.28 -15.81 14.22
CA TYR A 127 2.40 -14.62 13.36
C TYR A 127 1.69 -13.40 13.99
N GLU A 128 0.47 -13.56 14.44
CA GLU A 128 -0.28 -12.51 15.14
C GLU A 128 0.45 -12.03 16.41
N THR A 129 0.97 -12.96 17.22
CA THR A 129 1.74 -12.64 18.43
C THR A 129 2.98 -11.81 18.09
N ARG A 130 3.73 -12.24 17.07
CA ARG A 130 4.92 -11.49 16.62
C ARG A 130 4.59 -10.08 16.14
N MET A 131 3.47 -9.94 15.40
CA MET A 131 2.97 -8.63 14.93
C MET A 131 2.60 -7.74 16.13
N ARG A 132 1.92 -8.29 17.10
CA ARG A 132 1.51 -7.58 18.33
C ARG A 132 2.73 -7.10 19.14
N ASP A 133 3.71 -7.97 19.32
CA ASP A 133 4.95 -7.64 20.03
C ASP A 133 5.72 -6.53 19.31
N TYR A 134 5.84 -6.63 17.97
CA TYR A 134 6.52 -5.61 17.16
C TYR A 134 5.84 -4.24 17.29
N ILE A 135 4.51 -4.19 17.18
CA ILE A 135 3.75 -2.94 17.27
C ILE A 135 3.84 -2.36 18.69
N ALA A 136 3.75 -3.20 19.73
CA ALA A 136 3.91 -2.76 21.13
C ALA A 136 5.30 -2.18 21.39
N GLU A 137 6.37 -2.84 20.93
CA GLU A 137 7.75 -2.32 21.02
C GLU A 137 7.89 -0.96 20.32
N ASN A 138 7.31 -0.81 19.15
CA ASN A 138 7.35 0.45 18.39
C ASN A 138 6.59 1.55 19.10
N PHE A 139 5.44 1.25 19.68
CA PHE A 139 4.66 2.21 20.44
C PHE A 139 5.40 2.66 21.71
N GLU A 140 6.05 1.76 22.44
CA GLU A 140 6.90 2.10 23.58
C GLU A 140 8.13 2.94 23.17
N ASN A 141 8.73 2.64 22.02
CA ASN A 141 9.82 3.43 21.46
C ASN A 141 9.35 4.84 21.06
N LEU A 142 8.14 4.97 20.50
CA LEU A 142 7.51 6.25 20.23
C LEU A 142 7.39 7.08 21.54
N LYS A 143 6.80 6.51 22.58
CA LYS A 143 6.65 7.18 23.89
C LYS A 143 8.01 7.67 24.43
N ARG A 144 9.02 6.82 24.41
CA ARG A 144 10.38 7.17 24.86
C ARG A 144 11.06 8.21 23.96
N SER A 145 10.84 8.17 22.67
CA SER A 145 11.48 9.10 21.71
C SER A 145 10.85 10.48 21.72
N ARG A 146 9.54 10.59 21.91
CA ARG A 146 8.78 11.85 21.86
C ARG A 146 8.56 12.46 23.23
N ASN A 147 8.49 11.65 24.26
CA ASN A 147 8.33 12.10 25.64
C ASN A 147 9.56 11.72 26.47
N ARG A 148 10.23 12.73 27.00
CA ARG A 148 11.44 12.52 27.82
C ARG A 148 11.12 11.97 29.22
N HIS A 149 9.89 12.19 29.70
CA HIS A 149 9.46 11.87 31.04
C HIS A 149 8.08 11.24 31.08
N TYR A 150 7.82 10.28 30.18
CA TYR A 150 6.55 9.55 30.22
C TYR A 150 6.55 8.64 31.43
N GLU A 151 5.98 9.12 32.50
CA GLU A 151 5.75 8.37 33.74
C GLU A 151 4.26 8.45 34.09
N ALA A 152 3.64 7.33 34.35
CA ALA A 152 2.27 7.23 34.82
C ALA A 152 1.20 8.01 34.03
N GLY A 153 1.36 8.06 32.68
CA GLY A 153 0.39 8.72 31.82
C GLY A 153 0.62 10.21 31.56
N ASP A 154 1.67 10.81 32.11
CA ASP A 154 2.01 12.21 31.87
C ASP A 154 2.88 12.37 30.61
N TRP A 155 2.31 12.91 29.53
CA TRP A 155 2.99 13.12 28.27
C TRP A 155 3.67 14.50 28.22
N LYS A 156 5.00 14.52 28.15
CA LYS A 156 5.81 15.72 28.06
C LYS A 156 6.66 15.73 26.78
N TRP A 157 6.35 16.61 25.85
CA TRP A 157 7.15 16.77 24.64
C TRP A 157 8.60 17.11 24.94
N LYS A 158 9.55 16.42 24.29
CA LYS A 158 10.98 16.74 24.40
C LYS A 158 11.24 18.19 24.00
N GLN A 159 12.03 18.88 24.79
CA GLN A 159 12.50 20.24 24.47
C GLN A 159 13.69 20.24 23.51
N ALA A 160 14.45 19.13 23.45
CA ALA A 160 15.62 18.99 22.56
C ALA A 160 15.22 18.40 21.21
N GLY A 161 15.88 18.82 20.15
CA GLY A 161 15.69 18.36 18.77
C GLY A 161 16.18 19.41 17.78
N PRO A 162 16.26 19.05 16.49
CA PRO A 162 16.67 20.01 15.47
C PRO A 162 15.69 21.18 15.42
N PRO A 163 16.20 22.40 15.15
CA PRO A 163 15.33 23.55 14.93
C PRO A 163 14.46 23.33 13.68
N CYS A 164 13.20 23.76 13.74
CA CYS A 164 12.24 23.60 12.65
C CYS A 164 11.33 24.83 12.55
N GLU A 165 11.94 26.01 12.62
CA GLU A 165 11.22 27.27 12.66
C GLU A 165 10.46 27.53 11.38
N VAL A 166 11.08 27.32 10.22
CA VAL A 166 10.47 27.60 8.91
C VAL A 166 9.21 26.77 8.72
N VAL A 167 9.27 25.46 8.94
CA VAL A 167 8.07 24.60 8.82
C VAL A 167 7.01 25.00 9.85
N SER A 168 7.44 25.34 11.07
CA SER A 168 6.53 25.76 12.14
C SER A 168 5.72 27.01 11.81
N LEU A 169 6.23 27.90 10.96
CA LEU A 169 5.50 29.08 10.51
C LEU A 169 4.30 28.75 9.61
N PHE A 170 4.34 27.61 8.92
CA PHE A 170 3.27 27.16 8.01
C PHE A 170 2.28 26.20 8.68
N ILE A 171 2.50 25.85 9.94
CA ILE A 171 1.62 24.95 10.70
C ILE A 171 0.80 25.79 11.70
N GLU A 172 -0.51 25.74 11.53
CA GLU A 172 -1.49 26.64 12.13
C GLU A 172 -1.34 26.82 13.64
N ASP A 173 -1.18 25.72 14.38
CA ASP A 173 -1.15 25.78 15.85
C ASP A 173 0.25 25.96 16.44
N CYS A 174 1.33 25.84 15.66
CA CYS A 174 2.70 25.98 16.16
C CYS A 174 2.96 27.38 16.75
N ALA A 175 2.62 28.42 16.01
CA ALA A 175 2.78 29.81 16.47
C ALA A 175 1.85 30.12 17.66
N LYS A 176 0.61 29.66 17.60
CA LYS A 176 -0.39 29.85 18.67
C LYS A 176 0.04 29.18 19.98
N ASN A 177 0.61 27.97 19.90
CA ASN A 177 1.03 27.20 21.06
C ASN A 177 2.44 27.55 21.53
N GLY A 178 3.20 28.38 20.80
CA GLY A 178 4.61 28.71 21.08
C GLY A 178 5.50 27.45 21.04
N ARG A 179 5.16 26.45 20.20
CA ARG A 179 5.85 25.15 20.09
C ARG A 179 6.22 24.86 18.66
N GLN A 180 7.40 24.28 18.48
CA GLN A 180 7.87 23.87 17.17
C GLN A 180 7.16 22.63 16.65
N TYR A 181 7.24 22.45 15.34
CA TYR A 181 6.68 21.31 14.59
C TYR A 181 6.97 19.94 15.22
N TYR A 182 8.23 19.66 15.58
CA TYR A 182 8.63 18.38 16.19
C TYR A 182 8.36 18.27 17.69
N ARG A 183 7.79 19.29 18.33
CA ARG A 183 7.64 19.40 19.78
C ARG A 183 6.19 19.57 20.23
N GLY A 184 5.26 18.97 19.47
CA GLY A 184 3.84 19.05 19.76
C GLY A 184 3.24 20.42 19.47
N GLY A 185 3.80 21.16 18.51
CA GLY A 185 3.22 22.39 17.97
C GLY A 185 2.00 22.17 17.11
N PRO A 186 2.02 21.22 16.16
CA PRO A 186 0.88 20.91 15.32
C PRO A 186 -0.34 20.46 16.13
N ARG A 187 -1.51 20.72 15.60
CA ARG A 187 -2.79 20.26 16.18
C ARG A 187 -2.87 18.75 16.26
N TYR A 188 -2.42 18.09 15.21
CA TYR A 188 -2.38 16.63 15.12
C TYR A 188 -0.94 16.17 14.97
N THR A 189 -0.55 15.22 15.80
CA THR A 189 0.65 14.43 15.58
C THR A 189 0.21 13.00 15.29
N VAL A 190 0.58 12.50 14.12
CA VAL A 190 0.23 11.18 13.63
C VAL A 190 1.49 10.34 13.56
N PHE A 191 1.45 9.18 14.18
CA PHE A 191 2.45 8.14 14.03
C PHE A 191 1.78 6.95 13.38
N SER A 192 2.28 6.57 12.22
CA SER A 192 1.61 5.59 11.39
C SER A 192 2.51 4.40 11.06
N PRO A 193 2.31 3.26 11.74
CA PRO A 193 2.83 1.99 11.26
C PRO A 193 2.17 1.63 9.93
N HIS A 194 2.98 1.29 8.93
CA HIS A 194 2.52 0.82 7.63
C HIS A 194 3.03 -0.58 7.36
N ILE A 195 2.10 -1.51 7.15
CA ILE A 195 2.44 -2.87 6.73
C ILE A 195 2.66 -2.91 5.22
N GLY A 196 3.85 -3.36 4.80
CA GLY A 196 4.14 -3.73 3.42
C GLY A 196 4.25 -5.24 3.31
N GLY A 197 4.04 -5.78 2.11
CA GLY A 197 4.09 -7.23 1.87
C GLY A 197 2.95 -8.00 2.55
N ALA A 198 1.84 -7.36 2.89
CA ALA A 198 0.65 -8.02 3.43
C ALA A 198 0.04 -9.00 2.42
N PRO A 199 -0.12 -8.67 1.11
CA PRO A 199 -0.53 -9.64 0.11
C PRO A 199 0.39 -10.85 0.03
N ASP A 200 1.70 -10.64 0.10
CA ASP A 200 2.69 -11.72 0.05
C ASP A 200 2.63 -12.62 1.29
N ALA A 201 2.43 -12.03 2.46
CA ALA A 201 2.26 -12.77 3.71
C ALA A 201 0.97 -13.61 3.70
N GLY A 202 -0.16 -13.00 3.32
CA GLY A 202 -1.44 -13.70 3.21
C GLY A 202 -1.41 -14.83 2.20
N ASN A 203 -0.89 -14.58 1.01
CA ASN A 203 -0.71 -15.60 -0.03
C ASN A 203 0.24 -16.73 0.42
N SER A 204 1.30 -16.41 1.16
CA SER A 204 2.22 -17.41 1.72
C SER A 204 1.56 -18.28 2.78
N LEU A 205 0.75 -17.68 3.65
CA LEU A 205 -0.06 -18.41 4.64
C LEU A 205 -1.06 -19.34 3.94
N HIS A 206 -1.75 -18.87 2.90
CA HIS A 206 -2.65 -19.70 2.09
C HIS A 206 -1.92 -20.86 1.43
N ALA A 207 -0.74 -20.60 0.83
CA ALA A 207 0.05 -21.66 0.23
C ALA A 207 0.52 -22.70 1.26
N ILE A 208 0.98 -22.27 2.45
CA ILE A 208 1.37 -23.20 3.53
C ILE A 208 0.16 -24.02 3.98
N ASP A 209 -0.99 -23.38 4.21
CA ASP A 209 -2.20 -24.09 4.63
C ASP A 209 -2.61 -25.15 3.60
N THR A 210 -2.62 -24.77 2.33
CA THR A 210 -2.96 -25.71 1.25
C THR A 210 -1.97 -26.85 1.13
N LEU A 211 -0.67 -26.56 1.00
CA LEU A 211 0.35 -27.56 0.72
C LEU A 211 0.59 -28.52 1.89
N VAL A 212 0.58 -28.01 3.12
CA VAL A 212 1.00 -28.75 4.32
C VAL A 212 -0.20 -29.31 5.08
N PHE A 213 -1.20 -28.48 5.39
CA PHE A 213 -2.23 -28.86 6.34
C PHE A 213 -3.47 -29.46 5.67
N ARG A 214 -3.93 -28.91 4.55
CA ARG A 214 -5.16 -29.32 3.88
C ARG A 214 -4.93 -30.46 2.90
N GLU A 215 -4.08 -30.28 1.90
CA GLU A 215 -3.82 -31.26 0.86
C GLU A 215 -2.70 -32.24 1.22
N LYS A 216 -1.85 -31.88 2.17
CA LYS A 216 -0.75 -32.71 2.68
C LYS A 216 0.19 -33.21 1.58
N LEU A 217 0.48 -32.33 0.62
CA LEU A 217 1.38 -32.64 -0.50
C LEU A 217 2.84 -32.72 -0.08
N ILE A 218 3.17 -32.06 1.03
CA ILE A 218 4.52 -32.01 1.59
C ILE A 218 4.43 -31.85 3.11
N SER A 219 5.41 -32.38 3.84
CA SER A 219 5.52 -32.07 5.27
C SER A 219 6.00 -30.62 5.50
N PHE A 220 5.72 -30.06 6.67
CA PHE A 220 6.18 -28.71 6.97
C PHE A 220 7.72 -28.60 6.94
N GLU A 221 8.43 -29.59 7.47
CA GLU A 221 9.90 -29.64 7.47
C GLU A 221 10.49 -29.66 6.04
N GLU A 222 9.87 -30.44 5.15
CA GLU A 222 10.28 -30.51 3.75
C GLU A 222 9.99 -29.19 3.01
N LEU A 223 8.85 -28.52 3.29
CA LEU A 223 8.56 -27.20 2.73
C LEU A 223 9.61 -26.19 3.16
N LEU A 224 9.97 -26.14 4.46
CA LEU A 224 11.03 -25.25 4.95
C LEU A 224 12.38 -25.55 4.29
N THR A 225 12.66 -26.84 4.02
CA THR A 225 13.86 -27.26 3.29
C THR A 225 13.84 -26.79 1.83
N ALA A 226 12.69 -26.92 1.15
CA ALA A 226 12.51 -26.42 -0.22
C ALA A 226 12.74 -24.90 -0.30
N LEU A 227 12.22 -24.14 0.65
CA LEU A 227 12.41 -22.68 0.73
C LEU A 227 13.87 -22.30 1.01
N ARG A 228 14.54 -22.97 1.93
CA ARG A 228 15.98 -22.75 2.20
C ARG A 228 16.84 -23.00 0.97
N ASN A 229 16.50 -24.03 0.20
CA ASN A 229 17.19 -24.43 -1.02
C ASN A 229 16.68 -23.66 -2.26
N ASN A 230 15.93 -22.57 -2.09
CA ASN A 230 15.42 -21.77 -3.21
C ASN A 230 14.63 -22.59 -4.23
N TRP A 231 13.85 -23.58 -3.73
CA TRP A 231 13.07 -24.55 -4.50
C TRP A 231 13.90 -25.56 -5.32
N GLU A 232 15.23 -25.60 -5.21
CA GLU A 232 16.06 -26.59 -5.90
C GLU A 232 15.69 -27.99 -5.42
N GLY A 233 15.39 -28.87 -6.39
CA GLY A 233 14.91 -30.23 -6.13
C GLY A 233 13.40 -30.37 -5.86
N TYR A 234 12.65 -29.27 -5.87
CA TYR A 234 11.20 -29.23 -5.61
C TYR A 234 10.41 -28.54 -6.72
N GLU A 235 10.90 -28.59 -7.97
CA GLU A 235 10.33 -27.82 -9.07
C GLU A 235 8.87 -28.17 -9.38
N GLU A 236 8.47 -29.45 -9.31
CA GLU A 236 7.08 -29.88 -9.53
C GLU A 236 6.14 -29.26 -8.48
N LEU A 237 6.53 -29.32 -7.21
CA LEU A 237 5.75 -28.71 -6.12
C LEU A 237 5.70 -27.18 -6.28
N ARG A 238 6.81 -26.56 -6.68
CA ARG A 238 6.87 -25.14 -6.99
C ARG A 238 5.87 -24.74 -8.07
N GLN A 239 5.83 -25.51 -9.17
CA GLN A 239 4.87 -25.28 -10.25
C GLN A 239 3.44 -25.50 -9.79
N TYR A 240 3.20 -26.49 -8.91
CA TYR A 240 1.89 -26.67 -8.29
C TYR A 240 1.49 -25.42 -7.49
N ALA A 241 2.35 -24.94 -6.61
CA ALA A 241 2.11 -23.73 -5.81
C ALA A 241 1.78 -22.52 -6.70
N MET A 242 2.55 -22.31 -7.77
CA MET A 242 2.37 -21.16 -8.66
C MET A 242 1.09 -21.23 -9.51
N ASN A 243 0.65 -22.42 -9.93
CA ASN A 243 -0.36 -22.54 -10.99
C ASN A 243 -1.68 -23.18 -10.53
N LYS A 244 -1.72 -23.79 -9.34
CA LYS A 244 -2.91 -24.52 -8.86
C LYS A 244 -3.56 -23.89 -7.64
N ILE A 245 -2.82 -23.12 -6.86
CA ILE A 245 -3.34 -22.40 -5.71
C ILE A 245 -3.82 -21.03 -6.17
N PRO A 246 -5.10 -20.67 -5.94
CA PRO A 246 -5.58 -19.34 -6.21
C PRO A 246 -4.97 -18.35 -5.21
N TYR A 247 -4.66 -17.13 -5.66
CA TYR A 247 -4.08 -16.08 -4.82
C TYR A 247 -4.93 -14.82 -4.84
N TYR A 248 -4.67 -13.96 -3.88
CA TYR A 248 -5.30 -12.64 -3.73
C TYR A 248 -5.23 -11.82 -5.01
N GLY A 249 -6.35 -11.13 -5.30
CA GLY A 249 -6.50 -10.27 -6.46
C GLY A 249 -7.42 -10.83 -7.56
N ASN A 250 -8.04 -12.00 -7.35
CA ASN A 250 -8.86 -12.68 -8.34
C ASN A 250 -10.34 -12.84 -7.94
N ASP A 251 -10.81 -12.03 -6.97
CA ASP A 251 -12.17 -12.13 -6.43
C ASP A 251 -12.52 -13.52 -5.88
N ASN A 252 -11.52 -14.21 -5.36
CA ASN A 252 -11.65 -15.51 -4.74
C ASN A 252 -11.76 -15.35 -3.21
N ASP A 253 -12.93 -15.66 -2.64
CA ASP A 253 -13.19 -15.41 -1.22
C ASP A 253 -12.25 -16.17 -0.29
N GLU A 254 -11.87 -17.38 -0.63
CA GLU A 254 -10.94 -18.18 0.15
C GLU A 254 -9.54 -17.57 0.12
N ALA A 255 -8.98 -17.34 -1.06
CA ALA A 255 -7.64 -16.78 -1.21
C ALA A 255 -7.54 -15.37 -0.60
N ASP A 256 -8.54 -14.53 -0.85
CA ASP A 256 -8.59 -13.16 -0.34
C ASP A 256 -8.69 -13.13 1.19
N SER A 257 -9.35 -14.13 1.82
CA SER A 257 -9.55 -14.18 3.26
C SER A 257 -8.24 -14.19 4.07
N TYR A 258 -7.17 -14.77 3.53
CA TYR A 258 -5.87 -14.78 4.21
C TYR A 258 -5.22 -13.39 4.24
N VAL A 259 -5.31 -12.64 3.15
CA VAL A 259 -4.80 -11.25 3.09
C VAL A 259 -5.67 -10.34 3.94
N VAL A 260 -6.99 -10.47 3.86
CA VAL A 260 -7.94 -9.74 4.71
C VAL A 260 -7.64 -9.98 6.20
N ARG A 261 -7.40 -11.23 6.59
CA ARG A 261 -7.05 -11.58 7.97
C ARG A 261 -5.76 -10.89 8.43
N VAL A 262 -4.74 -10.80 7.57
CA VAL A 262 -3.49 -10.07 7.87
C VAL A 262 -3.76 -8.59 8.07
N LEU A 263 -4.46 -7.96 7.13
CA LEU A 263 -4.73 -6.51 7.14
C LEU A 263 -5.61 -6.09 8.32
N ASP A 264 -6.69 -6.81 8.56
CA ASP A 264 -7.64 -6.48 9.62
C ASP A 264 -7.02 -6.70 11.01
N THR A 265 -6.26 -7.80 11.19
CA THR A 265 -5.54 -8.06 12.44
C THR A 265 -4.48 -6.99 12.71
N PHE A 266 -3.71 -6.61 11.69
CA PHE A 266 -2.74 -5.52 11.81
C PHE A 266 -3.41 -4.21 12.24
N ALA A 267 -4.51 -3.84 11.57
CA ALA A 267 -5.24 -2.63 11.89
C ALA A 267 -5.76 -2.64 13.33
N ASP A 268 -6.35 -3.75 13.77
CA ASP A 268 -6.88 -3.89 15.13
C ASP A 268 -5.78 -3.78 16.20
N ILE A 269 -4.61 -4.39 15.96
CA ILE A 269 -3.47 -4.28 16.85
C ILE A 269 -3.00 -2.82 16.97
N VAL A 270 -2.82 -2.12 15.85
CA VAL A 270 -2.38 -0.72 15.86
C VAL A 270 -3.39 0.18 16.54
N LEU A 271 -4.67 0.05 16.17
CA LEU A 271 -5.76 0.88 16.72
C LEU A 271 -5.98 0.65 18.21
N SER A 272 -5.62 -0.51 18.74
CA SER A 272 -5.72 -0.78 20.17
C SER A 272 -4.87 0.17 21.04
N HIS A 273 -3.84 0.78 20.46
CA HIS A 273 -2.98 1.78 21.12
C HIS A 273 -3.42 3.24 20.86
N ASN A 274 -4.39 3.46 19.97
CA ASN A 274 -4.85 4.82 19.68
C ASN A 274 -5.61 5.38 20.89
N GLY A 275 -5.24 6.59 21.32
CA GLY A 275 -5.84 7.23 22.51
C GLY A 275 -5.05 7.04 23.82
N GLU A 276 -4.05 6.16 23.86
CA GLU A 276 -3.20 6.01 25.04
C GLU A 276 -2.29 7.23 25.29
N CYS A 277 -2.04 8.03 24.26
CA CYS A 277 -1.22 9.24 24.35
C CYS A 277 -1.74 10.30 23.37
N PRO A 278 -1.25 11.57 23.44
CA PRO A 278 -1.70 12.64 22.53
C PRO A 278 -1.27 12.48 21.07
N VAL A 279 -0.66 11.37 20.70
CA VAL A 279 -0.31 11.04 19.31
C VAL A 279 -1.38 10.10 18.75
N LYS A 280 -1.88 10.41 17.57
CA LYS A 280 -2.74 9.47 16.84
C LYS A 280 -1.88 8.34 16.31
N TYR A 281 -2.13 7.11 16.77
CA TYR A 281 -1.43 5.91 16.35
C TYR A 281 -2.34 5.13 15.43
N ILE A 282 -2.10 5.24 14.11
CA ILE A 282 -3.05 4.80 13.08
C ILE A 282 -2.39 3.94 12.02
N PRO A 283 -3.05 2.84 11.60
CA PRO A 283 -2.48 1.92 10.62
C PRO A 283 -2.59 2.45 9.19
N GLY A 284 -1.67 1.96 8.36
CA GLY A 284 -1.72 2.11 6.91
C GLY A 284 -1.10 0.92 6.20
N VAL A 285 -1.31 0.84 4.89
CA VAL A 285 -0.78 -0.23 4.04
C VAL A 285 0.05 0.37 2.92
N SER A 286 1.36 0.12 2.95
CA SER A 286 2.23 0.61 1.89
C SER A 286 3.66 0.06 1.97
N THR A 287 4.35 0.09 0.84
CA THR A 287 5.76 -0.29 0.73
C THR A 287 6.71 0.90 0.47
N PHE A 288 6.23 2.01 -0.08
CA PHE A 288 7.06 3.15 -0.51
C PHE A 288 8.21 2.76 -1.46
N GLY A 289 8.03 1.73 -2.28
CA GLY A 289 9.09 1.22 -3.13
C GLY A 289 10.17 0.39 -2.41
N ARG A 290 10.02 0.15 -1.09
CA ARG A 290 10.95 -0.70 -0.32
C ARG A 290 10.99 -2.15 -0.78
N GLN A 291 10.05 -2.60 -1.61
CA GLN A 291 10.08 -3.93 -2.20
C GLN A 291 11.41 -4.21 -2.90
N ILE A 292 12.10 -3.21 -3.45
CA ILE A 292 13.44 -3.37 -4.01
C ILE A 292 14.49 -3.53 -2.92
N ASP A 293 14.44 -2.70 -1.88
CA ASP A 293 15.39 -2.80 -0.77
C ASP A 293 15.20 -4.11 -0.01
N TRP A 294 13.97 -4.53 0.16
CA TRP A 294 13.62 -5.77 0.87
C TRP A 294 13.93 -7.04 0.08
N MET A 295 13.86 -7.01 -1.28
CA MET A 295 14.07 -8.21 -2.09
C MET A 295 15.40 -8.92 -1.81
N TYR A 296 16.44 -8.16 -1.46
CA TYR A 296 17.77 -8.72 -1.18
C TYR A 296 17.81 -9.57 0.09
N SER A 297 16.96 -9.28 1.07
CA SER A 297 16.88 -9.99 2.36
C SER A 297 15.72 -10.98 2.44
N ARG A 298 14.74 -10.87 1.52
CA ARG A 298 13.56 -11.73 1.53
C ARG A 298 13.88 -13.18 1.13
N MET A 299 13.25 -14.10 1.83
CA MET A 299 13.30 -15.54 1.54
C MET A 299 12.44 -15.88 0.31
N PRO A 300 12.69 -17.03 -0.36
CA PRO A 300 11.76 -17.60 -1.33
C PRO A 300 10.38 -17.80 -0.69
N SER A 301 9.31 -17.60 -1.47
CA SER A 301 7.96 -17.72 -0.92
C SER A 301 7.37 -19.13 -1.06
N PRO A 302 6.46 -19.51 -0.16
CA PRO A 302 5.63 -20.70 -0.31
C PRO A 302 4.77 -20.70 -1.59
N MET A 303 4.51 -19.53 -2.18
CA MET A 303 3.84 -19.37 -3.48
C MET A 303 4.69 -19.84 -4.67
N GLY A 304 5.97 -20.16 -4.46
CA GLY A 304 6.88 -20.60 -5.52
C GLY A 304 7.81 -19.52 -6.08
N THR A 305 7.82 -18.30 -5.54
CA THR A 305 8.80 -17.29 -5.96
C THR A 305 10.18 -17.63 -5.42
N LYS A 306 11.20 -17.33 -6.19
CA LYS A 306 12.60 -17.55 -5.80
C LYS A 306 13.18 -16.35 -5.06
N ARG A 307 14.35 -16.53 -4.42
CA ARG A 307 15.08 -15.45 -3.77
C ARG A 307 15.39 -14.34 -4.76
N GLY A 308 15.23 -13.10 -4.34
CA GLY A 308 15.44 -11.94 -5.19
C GLY A 308 14.23 -11.57 -6.06
N ALA A 309 13.13 -12.29 -5.98
CA ALA A 309 11.89 -11.89 -6.64
C ALA A 309 11.35 -10.60 -6.02
N ILE A 310 10.82 -9.73 -6.86
CA ILE A 310 10.09 -8.55 -6.44
C ILE A 310 8.67 -8.98 -6.11
N LEU A 311 8.26 -8.68 -4.90
CA LEU A 311 6.94 -9.04 -4.38
C LEU A 311 5.97 -7.85 -4.49
N SER A 312 4.81 -7.93 -3.81
CA SER A 312 3.74 -6.95 -3.92
C SER A 312 4.21 -5.52 -3.60
N GLY A 313 3.66 -4.57 -4.33
CA GLY A 313 3.74 -3.16 -4.01
C GLY A 313 2.46 -2.71 -3.30
N ASN A 314 2.59 -2.10 -2.14
CA ASN A 314 1.46 -1.60 -1.37
C ASN A 314 0.44 -2.72 -1.05
N ASP A 315 -0.85 -2.51 -1.32
CA ASP A 315 -1.92 -3.50 -1.15
C ASP A 315 -2.32 -4.19 -2.47
N SER A 316 -1.51 -4.00 -3.51
CA SER A 316 -1.73 -4.64 -4.80
C SER A 316 -1.35 -6.11 -4.76
N PRO A 317 -1.95 -6.96 -5.61
CA PRO A 317 -1.58 -8.37 -5.70
C PRO A 317 -0.08 -8.59 -5.92
N THR A 318 0.42 -9.75 -5.50
CA THR A 318 1.78 -10.18 -5.84
C THR A 318 1.92 -10.26 -7.37
N PRO A 319 3.00 -9.71 -7.98
CA PRO A 319 3.13 -9.71 -9.43
C PRO A 319 2.90 -11.08 -10.08
N GLY A 320 2.01 -11.13 -11.04
CA GLY A 320 1.67 -12.36 -11.79
C GLY A 320 0.64 -13.27 -11.14
N THR A 321 0.06 -12.87 -10.00
CA THR A 321 -1.04 -13.64 -9.37
C THR A 321 -2.44 -13.16 -9.76
N ASP A 322 -2.58 -11.96 -10.28
CA ASP A 322 -3.83 -11.30 -10.66
C ASP A 322 -4.20 -11.62 -12.12
N THR A 323 -4.90 -12.73 -12.33
CA THR A 323 -5.24 -13.24 -13.68
C THR A 323 -6.67 -12.91 -14.13
N GLU A 324 -7.53 -12.44 -13.23
CA GLU A 324 -8.96 -12.21 -13.48
C GLU A 324 -9.31 -10.73 -13.76
N GLY A 325 -8.29 -9.88 -13.95
CA GLY A 325 -8.44 -8.49 -14.38
C GLY A 325 -8.69 -7.49 -13.26
N ALA A 326 -8.57 -6.21 -13.62
CA ALA A 326 -8.58 -5.08 -12.67
C ALA A 326 -9.85 -5.02 -11.79
N THR A 327 -11.00 -5.43 -12.30
CA THR A 327 -12.24 -5.46 -11.51
C THR A 327 -12.18 -6.50 -10.39
N ALA A 328 -11.60 -7.66 -10.66
CA ALA A 328 -11.39 -8.69 -9.63
C ALA A 328 -10.40 -8.21 -8.56
N VAL A 329 -9.33 -7.52 -8.98
CA VAL A 329 -8.36 -6.88 -8.05
C VAL A 329 -9.07 -5.90 -7.11
N ILE A 330 -9.90 -5.00 -7.64
CA ILE A 330 -10.66 -4.03 -6.83
C ILE A 330 -11.59 -4.74 -5.83
N LYS A 331 -12.27 -5.79 -6.27
CA LYS A 331 -13.16 -6.56 -5.39
C LYS A 331 -12.38 -7.25 -4.27
N SER A 332 -11.26 -7.93 -4.59
CA SER A 332 -10.39 -8.54 -3.58
C SER A 332 -9.90 -7.52 -2.55
N TYR A 333 -9.39 -6.39 -3.02
CA TYR A 333 -8.92 -5.27 -2.19
C TYR A 333 -10.02 -4.72 -1.25
N CYS A 334 -11.24 -4.57 -1.75
CA CYS A 334 -12.36 -4.04 -0.97
C CYS A 334 -12.96 -5.04 0.05
N LYS A 335 -12.49 -6.29 0.10
CA LYS A 335 -12.93 -7.26 1.12
C LYS A 335 -12.32 -6.98 2.49
N ALA A 336 -11.14 -6.35 2.56
CA ALA A 336 -10.54 -5.88 3.80
C ALA A 336 -11.34 -4.72 4.41
N ASN A 337 -11.27 -4.57 5.73
CA ASN A 337 -11.87 -3.42 6.40
C ASN A 337 -11.02 -2.16 6.24
N LEU A 338 -11.01 -1.61 5.02
CA LEU A 338 -10.18 -0.45 4.66
C LEU A 338 -10.51 0.80 5.49
N ARG A 339 -11.70 0.88 6.09
CA ARG A 339 -12.08 1.96 7.01
C ARG A 339 -11.16 2.01 8.25
N LYS A 340 -10.61 0.87 8.67
CA LYS A 340 -9.63 0.82 9.76
C LYS A 340 -8.25 1.32 9.34
N GLN A 341 -7.89 1.30 8.05
CA GLN A 341 -6.58 1.71 7.52
C GLN A 341 -6.51 3.24 7.33
N ALA A 342 -6.79 3.98 8.40
CA ALA A 342 -7.07 5.42 8.35
C ALA A 342 -5.90 6.31 7.89
N SER A 343 -4.68 5.77 7.88
CA SER A 343 -3.52 6.48 7.34
C SER A 343 -3.35 6.30 5.82
N GLY A 344 -4.05 5.36 5.23
CA GLY A 344 -4.02 5.08 3.80
C GLY A 344 -3.82 3.60 3.49
N ALA A 345 -4.50 3.13 2.45
CA ALA A 345 -4.30 1.80 1.89
C ALA A 345 -4.20 1.94 0.37
N ALA A 346 -3.00 1.76 -0.15
CA ALA A 346 -2.74 2.07 -1.55
C ALA A 346 -2.96 0.85 -2.45
N LEU A 347 -3.85 1.00 -3.45
CA LEU A 347 -4.02 0.05 -4.55
C LEU A 347 -3.46 0.66 -5.84
N ASP A 348 -2.45 0.01 -6.41
CA ASP A 348 -1.91 0.34 -7.73
C ASP A 348 -2.48 -0.62 -8.78
N ILE A 349 -3.14 -0.08 -9.80
CA ILE A 349 -3.67 -0.84 -10.94
C ILE A 349 -2.90 -0.47 -12.19
N LYS A 350 -2.52 -1.45 -12.99
CA LYS A 350 -1.90 -1.25 -14.29
C LYS A 350 -2.82 -1.75 -15.39
N LEU A 351 -3.01 -0.92 -16.41
CA LEU A 351 -3.85 -1.23 -17.56
C LEU A 351 -3.04 -1.07 -18.84
N HIS A 352 -3.28 -1.98 -19.79
CA HIS A 352 -2.74 -1.83 -21.11
C HIS A 352 -3.50 -0.73 -21.88
N PRO A 353 -2.84 0.11 -22.70
CA PRO A 353 -3.50 1.20 -23.45
C PRO A 353 -4.69 0.75 -24.30
N THR A 354 -4.67 -0.47 -24.84
CA THR A 354 -5.79 -1.01 -25.63
C THR A 354 -7.05 -1.24 -24.81
N ALA A 355 -6.93 -1.57 -23.52
CA ALA A 355 -8.08 -1.80 -22.64
C ALA A 355 -8.87 -0.52 -22.33
N VAL A 356 -8.23 0.64 -22.48
CA VAL A 356 -8.82 1.95 -22.20
C VAL A 356 -9.04 2.80 -23.45
N ALA A 357 -8.94 2.19 -24.63
CA ALA A 357 -9.06 2.88 -25.90
C ALA A 357 -10.51 3.23 -26.24
N GLY A 358 -10.70 4.38 -26.89
CA GLY A 358 -12.01 4.85 -27.36
C GLY A 358 -13.03 5.09 -26.25
N ASP A 359 -14.29 5.25 -26.65
CA ASP A 359 -15.40 5.52 -25.70
C ASP A 359 -15.72 4.35 -24.79
N ASN A 360 -15.55 3.12 -25.26
CA ASN A 360 -15.73 1.92 -24.43
C ASN A 360 -14.69 1.85 -23.32
N GLY A 361 -13.43 2.21 -23.60
CA GLY A 361 -12.38 2.26 -22.60
C GLY A 361 -12.63 3.34 -21.55
N ILE A 362 -13.12 4.52 -21.94
CA ILE A 362 -13.55 5.56 -21.00
C ILE A 362 -14.70 5.07 -20.14
N ALA A 363 -15.71 4.43 -20.74
CA ALA A 363 -16.85 3.88 -20.00
C ALA A 363 -16.41 2.81 -18.98
N ALA A 364 -15.44 1.96 -19.36
CA ALA A 364 -14.85 0.96 -18.45
C ALA A 364 -14.13 1.61 -17.26
N LEU A 365 -13.33 2.66 -17.48
CA LEU A 365 -12.68 3.41 -16.41
C LEU A 365 -13.68 4.10 -15.48
N VAL A 366 -14.76 4.69 -16.02
CA VAL A 366 -15.85 5.25 -15.20
C VAL A 366 -16.55 4.18 -14.36
N ALA A 367 -16.84 3.02 -14.96
CA ALA A 367 -17.41 1.90 -14.23
C ALA A 367 -16.49 1.40 -13.12
N MET A 368 -15.18 1.34 -13.37
CA MET A 368 -14.16 0.97 -12.40
C MET A 368 -14.12 1.96 -11.22
N GLN A 369 -14.15 3.27 -11.47
CA GLN A 369 -14.20 4.31 -10.44
C GLN A 369 -15.48 4.19 -9.60
N LYS A 370 -16.65 4.00 -10.24
CA LYS A 370 -17.93 3.81 -9.54
C LYS A 370 -17.90 2.55 -8.65
N THR A 371 -17.40 1.44 -9.18
CA THR A 371 -17.28 0.17 -8.44
C THR A 371 -16.36 0.34 -7.23
N PHE A 372 -15.20 0.96 -7.42
CA PHE A 372 -14.24 1.25 -6.35
C PHE A 372 -14.90 2.05 -5.20
N VAL A 373 -15.61 3.14 -5.53
CA VAL A 373 -16.30 3.95 -4.52
C VAL A 373 -17.42 3.16 -3.83
N GLN A 374 -18.22 2.41 -4.58
CA GLN A 374 -19.35 1.65 -4.06
C GLN A 374 -18.93 0.51 -3.14
N LEU A 375 -17.84 -0.17 -3.46
CA LEU A 375 -17.29 -1.28 -2.66
C LEU A 375 -16.50 -0.82 -1.43
N GLY A 376 -16.26 0.49 -1.28
CA GLY A 376 -15.54 1.02 -0.12
C GLY A 376 -14.01 0.92 -0.28
N GLY A 377 -13.49 1.06 -1.50
CA GLY A 377 -12.05 1.22 -1.70
C GLY A 377 -11.55 2.52 -1.05
N PHE A 378 -10.29 2.56 -0.62
CA PHE A 378 -9.71 3.73 0.06
C PHE A 378 -8.98 4.66 -0.92
N PHE A 379 -7.95 4.14 -1.58
CA PHE A 379 -7.11 4.85 -2.55
C PHE A 379 -6.81 3.94 -3.75
N MET A 380 -6.97 4.47 -4.95
CA MET A 380 -6.68 3.76 -6.18
C MET A 380 -5.86 4.65 -7.13
N GLN A 381 -4.70 4.14 -7.51
CA GLN A 381 -3.85 4.72 -8.56
C GLN A 381 -3.94 3.84 -9.79
N THR A 382 -4.34 4.41 -10.91
CA THR A 382 -4.36 3.70 -12.21
C THR A 382 -3.26 4.23 -13.10
N ASP A 383 -2.38 3.35 -13.56
CA ASP A 383 -1.36 3.64 -14.56
C ASP A 383 -1.69 2.92 -15.87
N VAL A 384 -1.62 3.65 -16.98
CA VAL A 384 -1.89 3.12 -18.31
C VAL A 384 -0.58 3.11 -19.07
N ILE A 385 0.00 1.93 -19.23
CA ILE A 385 1.33 1.79 -19.83
C ILE A 385 1.49 0.44 -20.52
N ASP A 386 2.33 0.41 -21.54
CA ASP A 386 2.69 -0.79 -22.29
C ASP A 386 4.10 -1.24 -21.92
N ALA A 387 4.25 -2.52 -21.58
CA ALA A 387 5.54 -3.12 -21.25
C ALA A 387 6.53 -3.08 -22.41
N GLU A 388 6.06 -3.19 -23.64
CA GLU A 388 6.93 -3.11 -24.84
C GLU A 388 7.50 -1.69 -25.02
N VAL A 389 6.70 -0.66 -24.71
CA VAL A 389 7.17 0.73 -24.69
C VAL A 389 8.26 0.92 -23.64
N LEU A 390 8.12 0.31 -22.44
CA LEU A 390 9.14 0.37 -21.42
C LEU A 390 10.43 -0.35 -21.82
N LYS A 391 10.33 -1.50 -22.45
CA LYS A 391 11.49 -2.23 -22.99
C LYS A 391 12.22 -1.42 -24.06
N ALA A 392 11.46 -0.83 -25.00
CA ALA A 392 12.01 0.05 -26.04
C ALA A 392 12.68 1.30 -25.43
N ALA A 393 12.05 1.91 -24.41
CA ALA A 393 12.62 3.06 -23.71
C ALA A 393 13.94 2.74 -22.97
N ARG A 394 14.10 1.51 -22.51
CA ARG A 394 15.37 1.06 -21.91
C ARG A 394 16.48 0.86 -22.96
N GLU A 395 16.11 0.37 -24.15
CA GLU A 395 17.05 0.13 -25.25
C GLU A 395 17.42 1.43 -25.99
N HIS A 396 16.46 2.35 -26.13
CA HIS A 396 16.60 3.62 -26.86
C HIS A 396 16.21 4.83 -26.00
N PRO A 397 16.92 5.10 -24.87
CA PRO A 397 16.52 6.11 -23.89
C PRO A 397 16.41 7.54 -24.47
N GLU A 398 17.15 7.85 -25.52
CA GLU A 398 17.14 9.15 -26.17
C GLU A 398 15.80 9.47 -26.90
N GLU A 399 15.02 8.45 -27.26
CA GLU A 399 13.71 8.60 -27.91
C GLU A 399 12.58 8.78 -26.90
N TYR A 400 12.82 8.40 -25.62
CA TYR A 400 11.80 8.34 -24.56
C TYR A 400 12.07 9.29 -23.39
N LYS A 401 12.68 10.44 -23.64
CA LYS A 401 13.11 11.39 -22.58
C LYS A 401 11.98 11.91 -21.70
N THR A 402 10.75 11.92 -22.20
CA THR A 402 9.56 12.41 -21.50
C THR A 402 8.72 11.31 -20.91
N LEU A 403 9.04 10.02 -21.19
CA LEU A 403 8.26 8.91 -20.67
C LEU A 403 8.34 8.88 -19.14
N SER A 404 7.21 9.10 -18.53
CA SER A 404 7.04 9.05 -17.07
C SER A 404 6.30 7.81 -16.65
N VAL A 405 6.66 7.30 -15.48
CA VAL A 405 6.06 6.10 -14.88
C VAL A 405 5.77 6.33 -13.41
N ARG A 406 4.73 5.68 -12.91
CA ARG A 406 4.47 5.58 -11.49
C ARG A 406 5.37 4.53 -10.85
N VAL A 407 6.21 4.94 -9.92
CA VAL A 407 7.16 4.05 -9.25
C VAL A 407 6.50 3.34 -8.07
N SER A 408 6.24 4.07 -7.00
CA SER A 408 5.50 3.62 -5.82
C SER A 408 5.21 4.84 -4.96
N GLY A 409 4.06 5.49 -5.20
CA GLY A 409 3.70 6.72 -4.52
C GLY A 409 4.27 8.00 -5.12
N TRP A 410 5.21 7.92 -6.07
CA TRP A 410 5.80 9.04 -6.79
C TRP A 410 6.03 8.68 -8.26
N ASN A 411 6.18 9.67 -9.10
CA ASN A 411 6.45 9.52 -10.52
C ASN A 411 7.89 9.87 -10.85
N ALA A 412 8.44 9.23 -11.87
CA ALA A 412 9.77 9.53 -12.39
C ALA A 412 9.83 9.35 -13.90
N ARG A 413 10.79 9.98 -14.52
CA ARG A 413 11.15 9.68 -15.90
C ARG A 413 11.80 8.31 -15.95
N PHE A 414 11.23 7.39 -16.69
CA PHE A 414 11.64 5.98 -16.72
C PHE A 414 13.13 5.81 -17.01
N ILE A 415 13.65 6.56 -17.98
CA ILE A 415 15.06 6.46 -18.40
C ILE A 415 16.06 6.96 -17.33
N THR A 416 15.62 7.72 -16.32
CA THR A 416 16.47 8.21 -15.24
C THR A 416 16.53 7.27 -14.05
N LEU A 417 15.69 6.25 -14.01
CA LEU A 417 15.65 5.25 -12.96
C LEU A 417 16.85 4.30 -13.06
N LYS A 418 17.30 3.80 -11.91
CA LYS A 418 18.28 2.70 -11.88
C LYS A 418 17.66 1.45 -12.51
N LYS A 419 18.53 0.57 -13.02
CA LYS A 419 18.13 -0.63 -13.73
C LYS A 419 17.15 -1.51 -12.94
N GLU A 420 17.38 -1.68 -11.65
CA GLU A 420 16.56 -2.50 -10.78
C GLU A 420 15.12 -1.96 -10.71
N TRP A 421 14.94 -0.65 -10.71
CA TRP A 421 13.64 0.00 -10.77
C TRP A 421 12.98 -0.17 -12.14
N GLN A 422 13.75 -0.03 -13.22
CA GLN A 422 13.24 -0.26 -14.57
C GLN A 422 12.78 -1.71 -14.73
N ASP A 423 13.58 -2.67 -14.27
CA ASP A 423 13.25 -4.09 -14.32
C ASP A 423 11.97 -4.39 -13.55
N MET A 424 11.83 -3.84 -12.32
CA MET A 424 10.61 -3.97 -11.52
C MET A 424 9.37 -3.43 -12.24
N ILE A 425 9.47 -2.24 -12.83
CA ILE A 425 8.32 -1.61 -13.49
C ILE A 425 7.92 -2.40 -14.74
N ILE A 426 8.89 -2.89 -15.52
CA ILE A 426 8.64 -3.75 -16.67
C ILE A 426 7.97 -5.06 -16.22
N GLU A 427 8.50 -5.72 -15.18
CA GLU A 427 7.95 -6.98 -14.66
C GLU A 427 6.51 -6.81 -14.18
N ARG A 428 6.24 -5.78 -13.37
CA ARG A 428 4.88 -5.46 -12.89
C ARG A 428 3.91 -5.12 -14.03
N THR A 429 4.40 -4.51 -15.12
CA THR A 429 3.57 -4.16 -16.27
C THR A 429 3.35 -5.38 -17.17
N SER A 430 4.33 -6.27 -17.31
CA SER A 430 4.23 -7.50 -18.10
C SER A 430 3.35 -8.56 -17.45
N GLY A 431 3.26 -8.58 -16.11
CA GLY A 431 2.41 -9.47 -15.34
C GLY A 431 1.00 -8.92 -15.10
N GLY A 432 0.79 -7.64 -15.35
CA GLY A 432 -0.50 -7.00 -15.19
C GLY A 432 -1.47 -7.40 -16.31
N THR A 433 -2.67 -7.66 -15.92
CA THR A 433 -3.76 -8.23 -16.69
C THR A 433 -4.19 -7.36 -17.87
N VAL A 434 -4.41 -8.03 -18.97
CA VAL A 434 -5.09 -7.57 -20.20
C VAL A 434 -6.51 -7.03 -19.89
#